data_f635b82f8ac34dffa5d430b1feb10625
#
_entry.id   f635b82f8ac34dffa5d430b1feb10625
#
_cell.length_a   1.000
_cell.length_b   1.000
_cell.length_c   1.000
_cell.angle_alpha   90.00
_cell.angle_beta   90.00
_cell.angle_gamma   90.00
#
_symmetry.space_group_name_H-M   'P 1'
#
loop_
_entity.id
_entity.type
_entity.pdbx_description
1 polymer ?
#
loop_
_entity_poly.entity_id
_entity_poly.type
_entity_poly.pdbx_seq_one_letter_code
_entity_poly.pdbx_strand_id
1 'polypeptide(L)'
;MSEHNDAKIMKMFADVGAVVSDSHFVYSSGRHSSVYVNKDALYLHPKVISELCQLMAQPYKAEQIDVVVGPVIGGVVLSQWVAHYLNQRRQSGETLAVFAEKGSDSVDKQFAFNRGYDKYIADKNILIVEDVLTTGGSVRQVVDLVRHHGGHVVGISALCNRGSVQPKDVGDVPIHALISLSLQTYNEDECPFCQQGVPVNTELGKGRAFIARQKNQHK
;
A
#
# COMPACT_ATOMS: atom_id res chain seq x y z
N MET A 1 19.10 -0.74 0.55
CA MET A 1 18.97 -0.10 1.89
C MET A 1 19.79 -0.93 2.85
N SER A 2 20.35 -0.37 3.93
CA SER A 2 21.15 -1.15 4.88
C SER A 2 20.22 -1.92 5.82
N GLU A 3 20.59 -3.14 6.24
CA GLU A 3 19.87 -3.97 7.22
C GLU A 3 19.47 -3.20 8.50
N HIS A 4 20.25 -2.19 8.85
CA HIS A 4 19.97 -1.32 10.00
C HIS A 4 18.72 -0.44 9.80
N ASN A 5 18.44 -0.02 8.57
CA ASN A 5 17.25 0.80 8.27
C ASN A 5 15.97 -0.05 8.29
N ASP A 6 16.05 -1.28 7.78
CA ASP A 6 14.93 -2.23 7.77
C ASP A 6 14.51 -2.60 9.20
N ALA A 7 15.48 -2.83 10.10
CA ALA A 7 15.22 -3.11 11.51
C ALA A 7 14.53 -1.92 12.22
N LYS A 8 14.95 -0.67 11.92
CA LYS A 8 14.30 0.53 12.47
C LYS A 8 12.85 0.63 12.01
N ILE A 9 12.59 0.43 10.72
CA ILE A 9 11.25 0.52 10.14
C ILE A 9 10.36 -0.59 10.70
N MET A 10 10.87 -1.82 10.79
CA MET A 10 10.15 -2.94 11.41
C MET A 10 9.78 -2.65 12.87
N LYS A 11 10.69 -2.03 13.63
CA LYS A 11 10.39 -1.60 14.99
C LYS A 11 9.28 -0.55 15.02
N MET A 12 9.28 0.44 14.13
CA MET A 12 8.20 1.44 14.04
C MET A 12 6.84 0.80 13.76
N PHE A 13 6.80 -0.23 12.91
CA PHE A 13 5.57 -1.00 12.64
C PHE A 13 5.11 -1.79 13.86
N ALA A 14 6.05 -2.46 14.55
CA ALA A 14 5.75 -3.26 15.74
C ALA A 14 5.28 -2.41 16.92
N ASP A 15 5.92 -1.28 17.18
CA ASP A 15 5.62 -0.37 18.29
C ASP A 15 4.18 0.17 18.25
N VAL A 16 3.55 0.22 17.06
CA VAL A 16 2.15 0.67 16.89
C VAL A 16 1.17 -0.47 16.57
N GLY A 17 1.60 -1.72 16.70
CA GLY A 17 0.76 -2.88 16.40
C GLY A 17 0.42 -3.06 14.91
N ALA A 18 1.23 -2.50 14.02
CA ALA A 18 1.04 -2.66 12.57
C ALA A 18 1.53 -4.02 12.04
N VAL A 19 2.33 -4.74 12.81
CA VAL A 19 2.67 -6.15 12.55
C VAL A 19 2.16 -6.98 13.70
N VAL A 20 1.25 -7.89 13.40
CA VAL A 20 0.68 -8.82 14.38
C VAL A 20 1.10 -10.23 13.99
N SER A 21 1.74 -10.94 14.93
CA SER A 21 2.20 -12.32 14.75
C SER A 21 1.47 -13.28 15.71
N ASP A 22 1.82 -14.56 15.62
CA ASP A 22 1.39 -15.61 16.52
C ASP A 22 -0.13 -15.81 16.61
N SER A 23 -0.82 -15.63 15.47
CA SER A 23 -2.26 -15.88 15.36
C SER A 23 -2.58 -16.48 13.99
N HIS A 24 -3.80 -16.95 13.78
CA HIS A 24 -4.24 -17.56 12.52
C HIS A 24 -5.05 -16.55 11.71
N PHE A 25 -4.46 -15.93 10.71
CA PHE A 25 -5.10 -14.93 9.87
C PHE A 25 -5.56 -15.51 8.52
N VAL A 26 -6.68 -15.00 8.02
CA VAL A 26 -7.18 -15.23 6.66
C VAL A 26 -7.11 -13.91 5.90
N TYR A 27 -6.41 -13.87 4.78
CA TYR A 27 -6.28 -12.70 3.91
C TYR A 27 -7.47 -12.54 2.95
N SER A 28 -7.57 -11.40 2.30
CA SER A 28 -8.57 -11.14 1.25
C SER A 28 -8.43 -12.07 0.04
N SER A 29 -7.24 -12.63 -0.20
CA SER A 29 -6.97 -13.65 -1.20
C SER A 29 -7.48 -15.05 -0.82
N GLY A 30 -7.97 -15.26 0.40
CA GLY A 30 -8.31 -16.56 0.97
C GLY A 30 -7.11 -17.34 1.50
N ARG A 31 -5.90 -16.83 1.37
CA ARG A 31 -4.70 -17.50 1.94
C ARG A 31 -4.58 -17.25 3.44
N HIS A 32 -3.98 -18.21 4.14
CA HIS A 32 -3.79 -18.22 5.58
C HIS A 32 -2.34 -17.89 5.96
N SER A 33 -2.11 -17.26 7.13
CA SER A 33 -0.78 -16.93 7.64
C SER A 33 -0.78 -16.79 9.16
N SER A 34 0.41 -16.89 9.78
CA SER A 34 0.61 -16.54 11.20
C SER A 34 0.85 -15.05 11.44
N VAL A 35 1.05 -14.26 10.37
CA VAL A 35 1.39 -12.84 10.48
C VAL A 35 0.38 -12.01 9.70
N TYR A 36 0.03 -10.85 10.24
CA TYR A 36 -0.82 -9.86 9.58
C TYR A 36 -0.19 -8.47 9.64
N VAL A 37 -0.16 -7.77 8.50
CA VAL A 37 0.22 -6.37 8.45
C VAL A 37 -1.04 -5.52 8.54
N ASN A 38 -1.27 -4.94 9.71
CA ASN A 38 -2.38 -4.03 10.00
C ASN A 38 -1.96 -2.59 9.69
N LYS A 39 -2.02 -2.23 8.41
CA LYS A 39 -1.67 -0.89 7.95
C LYS A 39 -2.48 0.22 8.61
N ASP A 40 -3.74 -0.08 8.99
CA ASP A 40 -4.65 0.92 9.57
C ASP A 40 -4.16 1.37 10.95
N ALA A 41 -3.40 0.53 11.67
CA ALA A 41 -2.75 0.92 12.92
C ALA A 41 -1.73 2.06 12.73
N LEU A 42 -1.03 2.11 11.59
CA LEU A 42 -0.07 3.20 11.30
C LEU A 42 -0.77 4.56 11.23
N TYR A 43 -1.96 4.62 10.63
CA TYR A 43 -2.70 5.86 10.43
C TYR A 43 -3.25 6.47 11.72
N LEU A 44 -3.38 5.66 12.79
CA LEU A 44 -3.73 6.16 14.13
C LEU A 44 -2.59 6.96 14.78
N HIS A 45 -1.37 6.84 14.28
CA HIS A 45 -0.18 7.46 14.84
C HIS A 45 0.44 8.49 13.88
N PRO A 46 -0.07 9.76 13.83
CA PRO A 46 0.39 10.77 12.87
C PRO A 46 1.90 11.00 12.86
N LYS A 47 2.55 10.91 14.03
CA LYS A 47 4.00 11.05 14.14
C LYS A 47 4.75 9.93 13.42
N VAL A 48 4.29 8.69 13.59
CA VAL A 48 4.91 7.51 12.98
C VAL A 48 4.71 7.52 11.47
N ILE A 49 3.46 7.75 11.01
CA ILE A 49 3.19 7.78 9.56
C ILE A 49 3.93 8.93 8.88
N SER A 50 4.08 10.07 9.54
CA SER A 50 4.85 11.21 9.06
C SER A 50 6.33 10.85 8.87
N GLU A 51 6.99 10.21 9.86
CA GLU A 51 8.37 9.73 9.73
C GLU A 51 8.54 8.72 8.60
N LEU A 52 7.61 7.77 8.45
CA LEU A 52 7.62 6.80 7.36
C LEU A 52 7.50 7.49 5.99
N CYS A 53 6.61 8.48 5.86
CA CYS A 53 6.47 9.25 4.62
C CYS A 53 7.70 10.10 4.31
N GLN A 54 8.42 10.58 5.32
CA GLN A 54 9.73 11.22 5.13
C GLN A 54 10.73 10.26 4.49
N LEU A 55 10.79 9.00 4.98
CA LEU A 55 11.64 7.96 4.40
C LEU A 55 11.19 7.60 2.97
N MET A 56 9.88 7.53 2.71
CA MET A 56 9.34 7.30 1.36
C MET A 56 9.73 8.38 0.36
N ALA A 57 9.86 9.63 0.81
CA ALA A 57 10.25 10.76 -0.03
C ALA A 57 11.76 10.81 -0.32
N GLN A 58 12.61 10.26 0.57
CA GLN A 58 14.08 10.40 0.52
C GLN A 58 14.73 9.96 -0.81
N PRO A 59 14.32 8.85 -1.45
CA PRO A 59 14.97 8.39 -2.69
C PRO A 59 14.77 9.32 -3.89
N TYR A 60 13.81 10.24 -3.80
CA TYR A 60 13.40 11.08 -4.93
C TYR A 60 13.97 12.49 -4.81
N LYS A 61 14.45 13.04 -5.95
CA LYS A 61 14.83 14.45 -6.05
C LYS A 61 13.55 15.28 -6.10
N ALA A 62 13.42 16.24 -5.19
CA ALA A 62 12.22 17.04 -5.03
C ALA A 62 11.81 17.79 -6.31
N GLU A 63 12.80 18.35 -7.02
CA GLU A 63 12.59 19.11 -8.24
C GLU A 63 12.09 18.28 -9.42
N GLN A 64 12.20 16.96 -9.34
CA GLN A 64 11.76 16.02 -10.37
C GLN A 64 10.34 15.48 -10.15
N ILE A 65 9.68 15.83 -9.04
CA ILE A 65 8.34 15.35 -8.73
C ILE A 65 7.37 16.52 -8.71
N ASP A 66 6.45 16.54 -9.67
CA ASP A 66 5.43 17.59 -9.76
C ASP A 66 4.19 17.23 -8.93
N VAL A 67 3.81 15.96 -8.92
CA VAL A 67 2.60 15.50 -8.22
C VAL A 67 2.85 14.15 -7.56
N VAL A 68 2.35 13.99 -6.34
CA VAL A 68 2.27 12.69 -5.64
C VAL A 68 0.83 12.19 -5.73
N VAL A 69 0.65 10.97 -6.22
CA VAL A 69 -0.67 10.34 -6.40
C VAL A 69 -0.77 9.09 -5.55
N GLY A 70 -1.86 8.94 -4.79
CA GLY A 70 -2.13 7.71 -4.06
C GLY A 70 -3.55 7.19 -4.29
N PRO A 71 -3.78 5.86 -4.37
CA PRO A 71 -5.13 5.30 -4.39
C PRO A 71 -5.80 5.44 -3.01
N VAL A 72 -7.09 5.75 -2.99
CA VAL A 72 -7.85 5.78 -1.73
C VAL A 72 -7.89 4.39 -1.08
N ILE A 73 -7.86 4.27 0.25
CA ILE A 73 -7.97 5.34 1.28
C ILE A 73 -6.56 5.74 1.78
N GLY A 74 -5.65 4.78 1.94
CA GLY A 74 -4.31 5.01 2.48
C GLY A 74 -3.50 6.04 1.71
N GLY A 75 -3.59 6.00 0.39
CA GLY A 75 -2.88 6.92 -0.49
C GLY A 75 -3.22 8.40 -0.29
N VAL A 76 -4.39 8.73 0.28
CA VAL A 76 -4.74 10.13 0.62
C VAL A 76 -3.77 10.68 1.67
N VAL A 77 -3.56 9.94 2.75
CA VAL A 77 -2.64 10.36 3.83
C VAL A 77 -1.20 10.35 3.33
N LEU A 78 -0.82 9.29 2.62
CA LEU A 78 0.56 9.14 2.14
C LEU A 78 0.94 10.22 1.12
N SER A 79 0.06 10.53 0.17
CA SER A 79 0.34 11.56 -0.85
C SER A 79 0.57 12.93 -0.21
N GLN A 80 -0.23 13.32 0.79
CA GLN A 80 -0.08 14.57 1.51
C GLN A 80 1.27 14.66 2.25
N TRP A 81 1.61 13.64 3.04
CA TRP A 81 2.86 13.67 3.80
C TRP A 81 4.10 13.55 2.91
N VAL A 82 4.07 12.70 1.87
CA VAL A 82 5.21 12.57 0.94
C VAL A 82 5.42 13.87 0.16
N ALA A 83 4.37 14.49 -0.36
CA ALA A 83 4.46 15.79 -1.03
C ALA A 83 4.97 16.89 -0.07
N HIS A 84 4.51 16.89 1.21
CA HIS A 84 5.00 17.80 2.24
C HIS A 84 6.52 17.69 2.40
N TYR A 85 7.08 16.48 2.52
CA TYR A 85 8.51 16.27 2.68
C TYR A 85 9.32 16.54 1.40
N LEU A 86 8.74 16.34 0.22
CA LEU A 86 9.34 16.79 -1.03
C LEU A 86 9.41 18.32 -1.06
N ASN A 87 8.33 19.01 -0.70
CA ASN A 87 8.28 20.48 -0.67
C ASN A 87 9.26 21.08 0.32
N GLN A 88 9.54 20.46 1.47
CA GLN A 88 10.56 20.92 2.41
C GLN A 88 11.98 20.92 1.82
N ARG A 89 12.25 20.12 0.79
CA ARG A 89 13.55 20.01 0.13
C ARG A 89 13.60 20.72 -1.23
N ARG A 90 12.43 21.16 -1.72
CA ARG A 90 12.31 21.83 -3.01
C ARG A 90 12.75 23.28 -2.90
N GLN A 91 13.56 23.75 -3.87
CA GLN A 91 14.07 25.15 -3.87
C GLN A 91 13.07 26.11 -4.53
N SER A 92 12.28 25.64 -5.50
CA SER A 92 11.30 26.46 -6.22
C SER A 92 10.10 25.64 -6.71
N GLY A 93 8.95 26.27 -6.82
CA GLY A 93 7.69 25.63 -7.20
C GLY A 93 7.12 24.78 -6.06
N GLU A 94 6.15 23.94 -6.38
CA GLU A 94 5.43 23.11 -5.42
C GLU A 94 5.20 21.70 -5.99
N THR A 95 5.32 20.67 -5.15
CA THR A 95 4.85 19.32 -5.41
C THR A 95 3.43 19.21 -4.89
N LEU A 96 2.48 18.92 -5.76
CA LEU A 96 1.07 18.75 -5.40
C LEU A 96 0.80 17.33 -4.89
N ALA A 97 -0.29 17.18 -4.12
CA ALA A 97 -0.79 15.89 -3.67
C ALA A 97 -2.22 15.68 -4.14
N VAL A 98 -2.47 14.58 -4.83
CA VAL A 98 -3.79 14.17 -5.29
C VAL A 98 -4.03 12.70 -4.97
N PHE A 99 -5.26 12.24 -5.12
CA PHE A 99 -5.60 10.84 -4.95
C PHE A 99 -6.54 10.34 -6.04
N ALA A 100 -6.43 9.06 -6.34
CA ALA A 100 -7.32 8.37 -7.26
C ALA A 100 -8.39 7.62 -6.46
N GLU A 101 -9.65 7.78 -6.84
CA GLU A 101 -10.81 7.14 -6.21
C GLU A 101 -11.35 6.04 -7.14
N LYS A 102 -11.90 4.98 -6.56
CA LYS A 102 -12.65 4.00 -7.36
C LYS A 102 -13.93 4.65 -7.86
N GLY A 103 -14.22 4.49 -9.15
CA GLY A 103 -15.43 5.01 -9.75
C GLY A 103 -16.69 4.49 -9.04
N SER A 104 -17.71 5.33 -8.96
CA SER A 104 -19.00 5.02 -8.34
C SER A 104 -19.83 4.03 -9.16
N ASP A 105 -19.56 3.90 -10.45
CA ASP A 105 -20.32 3.09 -11.38
C ASP A 105 -19.83 1.65 -11.41
N SER A 106 -20.59 0.85 -10.86
CA SER A 106 -20.58 -0.45 -10.26
C SER A 106 -20.14 -1.67 -11.09
N VAL A 107 -19.73 -1.58 -12.33
CA VAL A 107 -19.33 -2.75 -13.12
C VAL A 107 -17.80 -2.86 -13.24
N ASP A 108 -17.10 -1.74 -13.43
CA ASP A 108 -15.65 -1.67 -13.48
C ASP A 108 -15.14 -0.79 -12.33
N LYS A 109 -14.66 -1.41 -11.26
CA LYS A 109 -14.04 -0.73 -10.11
C LYS A 109 -12.70 -0.10 -10.47
N GLN A 110 -12.63 0.62 -11.59
CA GLN A 110 -11.43 1.31 -12.03
C GLN A 110 -11.22 2.59 -11.23
N PHE A 111 -9.95 2.96 -11.03
CA PHE A 111 -9.62 4.24 -10.43
C PHE A 111 -9.86 5.39 -11.41
N ALA A 112 -10.27 6.55 -10.87
CA ALA A 112 -10.49 7.79 -11.62
C ALA A 112 -9.97 8.99 -10.82
N PHE A 113 -9.62 10.06 -11.54
CA PHE A 113 -9.38 11.37 -10.95
C PHE A 113 -10.69 12.15 -10.90
N ASN A 114 -11.33 12.10 -9.74
CA ASN A 114 -12.48 12.95 -9.44
C ASN A 114 -12.01 14.33 -8.96
N ARG A 115 -12.94 15.23 -8.68
CA ARG A 115 -12.67 16.56 -8.09
C ARG A 115 -11.82 17.49 -8.96
N GLY A 116 -11.71 17.21 -10.27
CA GLY A 116 -10.91 18.01 -11.22
C GLY A 116 -9.40 17.85 -11.04
N TYR A 117 -8.95 16.71 -10.49
CA TYR A 117 -7.52 16.41 -10.33
C TYR A 117 -6.84 16.03 -11.64
N ASP A 118 -7.58 15.58 -12.64
CA ASP A 118 -7.12 15.26 -13.99
C ASP A 118 -6.30 16.38 -14.64
N LYS A 119 -6.69 17.64 -14.42
CA LYS A 119 -5.99 18.83 -14.95
C LYS A 119 -4.58 19.05 -14.42
N TYR A 120 -4.21 18.37 -13.33
CA TYR A 120 -2.88 18.48 -12.71
C TYR A 120 -1.94 17.32 -13.11
N ILE A 121 -2.35 16.46 -14.05
CA ILE A 121 -1.61 15.23 -14.39
C ILE A 121 -0.84 15.36 -15.71
N ALA A 122 -1.44 15.98 -16.73
CA ALA A 122 -0.84 16.07 -18.07
C ALA A 122 0.54 16.75 -18.03
N ASP A 123 1.51 16.14 -18.69
CA ASP A 123 2.90 16.62 -18.80
C ASP A 123 3.62 16.78 -17.45
N LYS A 124 3.18 16.08 -16.41
CA LYS A 124 3.77 16.12 -15.06
C LYS A 124 4.51 14.84 -14.72
N ASN A 125 5.57 14.98 -13.94
CA ASN A 125 6.30 13.88 -13.34
C ASN A 125 5.59 13.42 -12.06
N ILE A 126 5.08 12.20 -12.06
CA ILE A 126 4.20 11.65 -11.04
C ILE A 126 4.93 10.60 -10.20
N LEU A 127 4.93 10.77 -8.89
CA LEU A 127 5.29 9.75 -7.93
C LEU A 127 4.00 9.09 -7.40
N ILE A 128 3.88 7.77 -7.55
CA ILE A 128 2.76 7.02 -6.96
C ILE A 128 3.17 6.52 -5.57
N VAL A 129 2.24 6.62 -4.60
CA VAL A 129 2.45 6.13 -3.24
C VAL A 129 1.40 5.11 -2.85
N GLU A 130 1.81 4.07 -2.10
CA GLU A 130 0.91 3.00 -1.64
C GLU A 130 1.32 2.55 -0.23
N ASP A 131 0.38 2.04 0.53
CA ASP A 131 0.68 1.48 1.85
C ASP A 131 1.23 0.05 1.74
N VAL A 132 0.52 -0.88 1.11
CA VAL A 132 0.95 -2.27 1.01
C VAL A 132 0.77 -2.81 -0.41
N LEU A 133 1.87 -3.11 -1.05
CA LEU A 133 1.88 -3.84 -2.32
C LEU A 133 1.64 -5.34 -2.04
N THR A 134 0.55 -5.87 -2.56
CA THR A 134 0.22 -7.31 -2.49
C THR A 134 0.35 -7.98 -3.86
N THR A 135 -0.52 -7.65 -4.80
CA THR A 135 -0.46 -8.09 -6.19
C THR A 135 -0.03 -6.96 -7.14
N GLY A 136 0.05 -5.73 -6.64
CA GLY A 136 0.29 -4.55 -7.47
C GLY A 136 -0.92 -4.04 -8.27
N GLY A 137 -2.07 -4.73 -8.21
CA GLY A 137 -3.21 -4.43 -9.07
C GLY A 137 -3.78 -3.02 -8.90
N SER A 138 -3.90 -2.50 -7.67
CA SER A 138 -4.36 -1.12 -7.44
C SER A 138 -3.39 -0.10 -8.01
N VAL A 139 -2.10 -0.29 -7.73
CA VAL A 139 -1.04 0.61 -8.22
C VAL A 139 -0.95 0.55 -9.74
N ARG A 140 -1.06 -0.64 -10.36
CA ARG A 140 -1.10 -0.80 -11.82
C ARG A 140 -2.22 0.03 -12.44
N GLN A 141 -3.43 -0.03 -11.89
CA GLN A 141 -4.55 0.77 -12.39
C GLN A 141 -4.28 2.28 -12.27
N VAL A 142 -3.62 2.73 -11.18
CA VAL A 142 -3.25 4.15 -11.02
C VAL A 142 -2.14 4.54 -12.00
N VAL A 143 -1.17 3.67 -12.28
CA VAL A 143 -0.14 3.89 -13.32
C VAL A 143 -0.82 4.09 -14.69
N ASP A 144 -1.74 3.20 -15.04
CA ASP A 144 -2.46 3.26 -16.32
C ASP A 144 -3.34 4.52 -16.40
N LEU A 145 -4.00 4.90 -15.29
CA LEU A 145 -4.79 6.13 -15.18
C LEU A 145 -3.94 7.39 -15.40
N VAL A 146 -2.78 7.48 -14.73
CA VAL A 146 -1.85 8.60 -14.89
C VAL A 146 -1.39 8.72 -16.34
N ARG A 147 -0.99 7.61 -16.97
CA ARG A 147 -0.56 7.57 -18.37
C ARG A 147 -1.68 7.94 -19.33
N HIS A 148 -2.91 7.50 -19.05
CA HIS A 148 -4.10 7.88 -19.83
C HIS A 148 -4.33 9.40 -19.84
N HIS A 149 -4.03 10.07 -18.73
CA HIS A 149 -4.11 11.53 -18.61
C HIS A 149 -2.82 12.25 -19.03
N GLY A 150 -1.88 11.58 -19.71
CA GLY A 150 -0.65 12.19 -20.24
C GLY A 150 0.44 12.47 -19.19
N GLY A 151 0.35 11.90 -18.00
CA GLY A 151 1.37 12.04 -16.96
C GLY A 151 2.52 11.05 -17.11
N HIS A 152 3.68 11.39 -16.59
CA HIS A 152 4.90 10.57 -16.58
C HIS A 152 5.12 9.96 -15.20
N VAL A 153 4.89 8.64 -15.04
CA VAL A 153 5.15 7.96 -13.77
C VAL A 153 6.64 7.72 -13.61
N VAL A 154 7.26 8.38 -12.63
CA VAL A 154 8.71 8.31 -12.38
C VAL A 154 9.08 7.23 -11.36
N GLY A 155 8.14 6.80 -10.54
CA GLY A 155 8.38 5.75 -9.55
C GLY A 155 7.14 5.45 -8.70
N ILE A 156 7.26 4.38 -7.94
CA ILE A 156 6.29 3.97 -6.93
C ILE A 156 7.04 3.91 -5.59
N SER A 157 6.52 4.60 -4.57
CA SER A 157 7.01 4.49 -3.20
C SER A 157 5.97 3.84 -2.31
N ALA A 158 6.34 2.77 -1.60
CA ALA A 158 5.44 2.01 -0.76
C ALA A 158 5.98 1.83 0.66
N LEU A 159 5.09 1.76 1.65
CA LEU A 159 5.48 1.41 3.01
C LEU A 159 5.97 -0.04 3.07
N CYS A 160 5.23 -0.96 2.45
CA CYS A 160 5.54 -2.39 2.50
C CYS A 160 5.28 -3.08 1.15
N ASN A 161 6.25 -3.84 0.67
CA ASN A 161 6.05 -4.81 -0.41
C ASN A 161 5.92 -6.21 0.20
N ARG A 162 4.68 -6.67 0.38
CA ARG A 162 4.36 -7.99 0.95
C ARG A 162 4.20 -9.07 -0.11
N GLY A 163 3.89 -8.68 -1.34
CA GLY A 163 3.60 -9.61 -2.44
C GLY A 163 4.77 -9.90 -3.36
N SER A 164 5.98 -9.42 -3.02
CA SER A 164 7.16 -9.50 -3.91
C SER A 164 6.88 -8.89 -5.30
N VAL A 165 6.06 -7.82 -5.32
CA VAL A 165 5.66 -7.11 -6.55
C VAL A 165 6.90 -6.56 -7.25
N GLN A 166 7.00 -6.81 -8.55
CA GLN A 166 8.11 -6.38 -9.40
C GLN A 166 7.67 -5.25 -10.34
N PRO A 167 8.59 -4.47 -10.90
CA PRO A 167 8.27 -3.40 -11.87
C PRO A 167 7.34 -3.85 -13.00
N LYS A 168 7.53 -5.05 -13.56
CA LYS A 168 6.70 -5.64 -14.62
C LYS A 168 5.21 -5.78 -14.24
N ASP A 169 4.93 -5.99 -12.96
CA ASP A 169 3.56 -6.21 -12.46
C ASP A 169 2.78 -4.89 -12.39
N VAL A 170 3.49 -3.77 -12.36
CA VAL A 170 2.95 -2.42 -12.21
C VAL A 170 3.25 -1.50 -13.40
N GLY A 171 3.51 -2.07 -14.57
CA GLY A 171 3.71 -1.32 -15.82
C GLY A 171 5.15 -0.83 -16.03
N ASP A 172 6.12 -1.64 -15.62
CA ASP A 172 7.56 -1.37 -15.76
C ASP A 172 8.03 -0.08 -15.07
N VAL A 173 7.36 0.26 -13.95
CA VAL A 173 7.71 1.42 -13.13
C VAL A 173 8.63 1.00 -11.99
N PRO A 174 9.73 1.72 -11.71
CA PRO A 174 10.60 1.43 -10.56
C PRO A 174 9.83 1.48 -9.24
N ILE A 175 10.06 0.47 -8.38
CA ILE A 175 9.44 0.37 -7.05
C ILE A 175 10.50 0.58 -5.97
N HIS A 176 10.20 1.46 -5.03
CA HIS A 176 10.92 1.61 -3.79
C HIS A 176 9.96 1.33 -2.62
N ALA A 177 10.16 0.22 -1.92
CA ALA A 177 9.43 -0.09 -0.70
C ALA A 177 10.34 0.11 0.52
N LEU A 178 9.80 0.66 1.61
CA LEU A 178 10.56 0.83 2.85
C LEU A 178 10.93 -0.50 3.47
N ILE A 179 10.02 -1.48 3.42
CA ILE A 179 10.28 -2.87 3.81
C ILE A 179 9.72 -3.83 2.77
N SER A 180 10.37 -4.99 2.65
CA SER A 180 9.85 -6.12 1.87
C SER A 180 9.65 -7.30 2.82
N LEU A 181 8.40 -7.80 2.90
CA LEU A 181 8.04 -8.90 3.77
C LEU A 181 7.67 -10.13 2.94
N SER A 182 8.50 -11.15 2.99
CA SER A 182 8.16 -12.46 2.46
C SER A 182 7.42 -13.24 3.54
N LEU A 183 6.09 -13.10 3.58
CA LEU A 183 5.27 -13.81 4.55
C LEU A 183 4.90 -15.19 4.03
N GLN A 184 5.12 -16.21 4.86
CA GLN A 184 4.68 -17.55 4.55
C GLN A 184 3.14 -17.59 4.58
N THR A 185 2.55 -18.06 3.48
CA THR A 185 1.11 -18.16 3.34
C THR A 185 0.73 -19.52 2.78
N TYR A 186 -0.44 -20.03 3.18
CA TYR A 186 -0.93 -21.35 2.85
C TYR A 186 -2.31 -21.28 2.21
N ASN A 187 -2.65 -22.23 1.35
CA ASN A 187 -4.03 -22.49 0.99
C ASN A 187 -4.76 -23.10 2.20
N GLU A 188 -6.09 -23.05 2.22
CA GLU A 188 -6.90 -23.54 3.34
C GLU A 188 -6.63 -25.01 3.66
N ASP A 189 -6.56 -25.86 2.63
CA ASP A 189 -6.32 -27.29 2.70
C ASP A 189 -4.91 -27.68 3.15
N GLU A 190 -3.92 -26.82 2.89
CA GLU A 190 -2.51 -27.02 3.24
C GLU A 190 -2.11 -26.27 4.54
N CYS A 191 -3.05 -25.53 5.14
CA CYS A 191 -2.75 -24.63 6.26
C CYS A 191 -2.48 -25.43 7.54
N PRO A 192 -1.26 -25.37 8.13
CA PRO A 192 -0.92 -26.09 9.36
C PRO A 192 -1.77 -25.62 10.55
N PHE A 193 -2.22 -24.36 10.56
CA PHE A 193 -3.07 -23.83 11.64
C PHE A 193 -4.48 -24.39 11.55
N CYS A 194 -5.04 -24.60 10.35
CA CYS A 194 -6.31 -25.29 10.16
C CYS A 194 -6.20 -26.74 10.61
N GLN A 195 -5.15 -27.44 10.22
CA GLN A 195 -4.93 -28.86 10.57
C GLN A 195 -4.77 -29.06 12.07
N GLN A 196 -4.20 -28.09 12.79
CA GLN A 196 -4.02 -28.10 14.24
C GLN A 196 -5.24 -27.55 15.00
N GLY A 197 -6.30 -27.12 14.30
CA GLY A 197 -7.48 -26.55 14.92
C GLY A 197 -7.24 -25.18 15.59
N VAL A 198 -6.19 -24.45 15.20
CA VAL A 198 -5.93 -23.11 15.75
C VAL A 198 -7.06 -22.16 15.33
N PRO A 199 -7.73 -21.49 16.29
CA PRO A 199 -8.83 -20.60 15.99
C PRO A 199 -8.42 -19.46 15.04
N VAL A 200 -9.26 -19.18 14.05
CA VAL A 200 -9.06 -18.08 13.11
C VAL A 200 -9.30 -16.75 13.80
N ASN A 201 -8.39 -15.80 13.61
CA ASN A 201 -8.52 -14.43 14.09
C ASN A 201 -9.72 -13.73 13.38
N THR A 202 -10.67 -13.26 14.18
CA THR A 202 -11.88 -12.58 13.69
C THR A 202 -11.84 -11.07 13.78
N GLU A 203 -10.79 -10.51 14.36
CA GLU A 203 -10.64 -9.05 14.49
C GLU A 203 -9.94 -8.44 13.27
N LEU A 204 -8.93 -9.14 12.75
CA LEU A 204 -8.16 -8.71 11.61
C LEU A 204 -8.33 -9.63 10.40
N GLY A 205 -8.24 -9.07 9.20
CA GLY A 205 -8.36 -9.82 7.95
C GLY A 205 -9.79 -10.24 7.62
N LYS A 206 -9.93 -11.44 7.04
CA LYS A 206 -11.21 -12.00 6.55
C LYS A 206 -11.72 -13.19 7.38
N GLY A 207 -11.20 -13.37 8.59
CA GLY A 207 -11.54 -14.53 9.42
C GLY A 207 -13.04 -14.67 9.73
N ARG A 208 -13.77 -13.56 9.98
CA ARG A 208 -15.24 -13.60 10.19
C ARG A 208 -15.96 -14.15 8.96
N ALA A 209 -15.60 -13.68 7.78
CA ALA A 209 -16.20 -14.14 6.52
C ALA A 209 -15.86 -15.62 6.25
N PHE A 210 -14.64 -16.03 6.55
CA PHE A 210 -14.20 -17.42 6.44
C PHE A 210 -15.03 -18.36 7.32
N ILE A 211 -15.18 -18.05 8.61
CA ILE A 211 -15.98 -18.86 9.55
C ILE A 211 -17.45 -18.90 9.12
N ALA A 212 -18.02 -17.79 8.65
CA ALA A 212 -19.39 -17.76 8.17
C ALA A 212 -19.60 -18.67 6.95
N ARG A 213 -18.62 -18.71 6.02
CA ARG A 213 -18.65 -19.62 4.85
C ARG A 213 -18.61 -21.08 5.28
N GLN A 214 -17.73 -21.47 6.21
CA GLN A 214 -17.65 -22.85 6.71
C GLN A 214 -18.96 -23.31 7.35
N LYS A 215 -19.60 -22.46 8.17
CA LYS A 215 -20.90 -22.79 8.80
C LYS A 215 -22.01 -23.03 7.78
N ASN A 216 -21.96 -22.39 6.61
CA ASN A 216 -22.95 -22.56 5.55
C ASN A 216 -22.70 -23.81 4.68
N GLN A 217 -21.48 -24.35 4.67
CA GLN A 217 -21.12 -25.58 3.95
C GLN A 217 -21.46 -26.86 4.74
N HIS A 218 -21.68 -26.73 6.05
CA HIS A 218 -22.03 -27.85 6.95
C HIS A 218 -23.53 -27.89 7.32
N LYS A 219 -24.35 -27.06 6.66
CA LYS A 219 -25.82 -27.14 6.68
C LYS A 219 -26.37 -27.75 5.40
#